data_a7dce63de0f31b92146fc02c3c59d41f
#
_entry.id   a7dce63de0f31b92146fc02c3c59d41f
#
_cell.length_a   1.000
_cell.length_b   1.000
_cell.length_c   1.000
_cell.angle_alpha   90.00
_cell.angle_beta   90.00
_cell.angle_gamma   90.00
#
_symmetry.space_group_name_H-M   'P 1'
#
loop_
_entity.id
_entity.type
_entity.pdbx_description
1 polymer ?
#
loop_
_entity_poly.entity_id
_entity_poly.type
_entity_poly.pdbx_seq_one_letter_code
_entity_poly.pdbx_strand_id
1 'polypeptide(L)'
;MTNVNGKVTLRTQPSTIDAVDAAWVVRIPRFGEDGTHFHTYGLLTPYFKGLAEGRLLATKCVNPRCPIAKGNGDLWLPPRADCPDCHQPMVWQEVKDPRGYIYTYTHVERGGTGLEIECPYYQIDVKMDGVGTILKSYLLDRRPIAIGDRVRARFRTGPDATHTCLDLCWVLE
;
A
#
# COMPACT_ATOMS: atom_id res chain seq x y z
N MET A 1 -1.98 24.86 -5.92
CA MET A 1 -0.98 24.59 -6.96
C MET A 1 -1.55 23.51 -7.88
N THR A 2 -1.91 23.87 -9.09
CA THR A 2 -2.46 22.92 -10.08
C THR A 2 -1.33 22.07 -10.63
N ASN A 3 -1.43 20.75 -10.44
CA ASN A 3 -0.45 19.82 -10.95
C ASN A 3 -0.51 19.76 -12.49
N VAL A 4 0.55 20.21 -13.15
CA VAL A 4 0.68 20.42 -14.60
C VAL A 4 0.61 19.11 -15.41
N ASN A 5 0.62 17.93 -14.74
CA ASN A 5 0.73 16.62 -15.39
C ASN A 5 -0.50 15.70 -15.24
N GLY A 6 -1.64 16.20 -14.80
CA GLY A 6 -2.87 15.39 -14.67
C GLY A 6 -2.79 14.22 -13.68
N LYS A 7 -1.81 14.20 -12.77
CA LYS A 7 -1.63 13.19 -11.74
C LYS A 7 -2.17 13.65 -10.40
N VAL A 8 -2.60 12.70 -9.59
CA VAL A 8 -3.05 12.93 -8.21
C VAL A 8 -1.86 13.33 -7.34
N THR A 9 -2.04 14.38 -6.52
CA THR A 9 -1.04 14.86 -5.58
C THR A 9 -1.44 14.44 -4.17
N LEU A 10 -0.46 14.04 -3.36
CA LEU A 10 -0.64 13.84 -1.93
C LEU A 10 -0.47 15.17 -1.20
N ARG A 11 -1.32 15.39 -0.20
CA ARG A 11 -1.20 16.53 0.74
C ARG A 11 -0.29 16.22 1.91
N THR A 12 -0.07 14.92 2.16
CA THR A 12 0.79 14.49 3.25
C THR A 12 2.25 14.87 2.99
N GLN A 13 2.92 15.26 4.04
CA GLN A 13 4.35 15.54 4.01
C GLN A 13 5.14 14.23 4.04
N PRO A 14 6.34 14.18 3.46
CA PRO A 14 7.25 13.07 3.69
C PRO A 14 7.48 12.85 5.18
N SER A 15 7.52 11.60 5.61
CA SER A 15 7.79 11.26 7.00
C SER A 15 9.27 10.98 7.23
N THR A 16 9.71 11.10 8.47
CA THR A 16 11.06 10.71 8.90
C THR A 16 11.02 9.44 9.72
N ILE A 17 12.14 8.73 9.74
CA ILE A 17 12.34 7.55 10.55
C ILE A 17 13.36 7.88 11.63
N ASP A 18 12.98 7.67 12.89
CA ASP A 18 13.89 7.76 14.01
C ASP A 18 14.30 6.33 14.44
N ALA A 19 15.59 6.07 14.51
CA ALA A 19 16.11 4.85 15.10
C ALA A 19 16.15 5.02 16.63
N VAL A 20 15.13 4.55 17.31
CA VAL A 20 15.10 4.48 18.77
C VAL A 20 15.13 3.00 19.15
N ASP A 21 16.15 2.57 19.86
CA ASP A 21 16.33 1.21 20.42
C ASP A 21 16.04 0.06 19.44
N ALA A 22 16.61 0.13 18.23
CA ALA A 22 16.40 -0.85 17.16
C ALA A 22 14.95 -0.97 16.64
N ALA A 23 14.01 -0.25 17.20
CA ALA A 23 12.64 -0.15 16.66
C ALA A 23 12.60 0.86 15.52
N TRP A 24 11.87 0.50 14.47
CA TRP A 24 11.62 1.39 13.34
C TRP A 24 10.43 2.29 13.70
N VAL A 25 10.70 3.50 14.19
CA VAL A 25 9.68 4.48 14.58
C VAL A 25 9.46 5.46 13.44
N VAL A 26 8.25 5.53 12.95
CA VAL A 26 7.84 6.46 11.90
C VAL A 26 7.26 7.72 12.54
N ARG A 27 7.79 8.85 12.14
CA ARG A 27 7.30 10.17 12.51
C ARG A 27 6.54 10.76 11.31
N ILE A 28 5.24 10.91 11.44
CA ILE A 28 4.37 11.42 10.39
C ILE A 28 3.82 12.78 10.82
N PRO A 29 4.16 13.88 10.11
CA PRO A 29 3.52 15.17 10.31
C PRO A 29 2.02 15.04 9.98
N ARG A 30 1.14 15.52 10.86
CA ARG A 30 -0.29 15.57 10.59
C ARG A 30 -0.68 16.88 9.93
N PHE A 31 -1.47 16.77 8.87
CA PHE A 31 -2.00 17.94 8.18
C PHE A 31 -3.01 18.68 9.07
N GLY A 32 -2.76 20.00 9.28
CA GLY A 32 -3.67 20.87 10.04
C GLY A 32 -3.62 20.72 11.56
N GLU A 33 -2.68 19.94 12.08
CA GLU A 33 -2.44 19.80 13.52
C GLU A 33 -0.99 20.18 13.85
N ASP A 34 -0.78 20.87 14.96
CA ASP A 34 0.57 21.19 15.49
C ASP A 34 1.24 19.96 16.12
N GLY A 35 0.89 18.78 15.67
CA GLY A 35 1.31 17.50 16.24
C GLY A 35 2.04 16.61 15.24
N THR A 36 2.99 15.85 15.77
CA THR A 36 3.65 14.76 15.05
C THR A 36 3.11 13.43 15.58
N HIS A 37 2.67 12.58 14.66
CA HIS A 37 2.25 11.22 15.01
C HIS A 37 3.46 10.28 14.96
N PHE A 38 3.65 9.52 16.03
CA PHE A 38 4.69 8.50 16.14
C PHE A 38 4.06 7.13 16.19
N HIS A 39 4.53 6.19 15.41
CA HIS A 39 4.12 4.80 15.54
C HIS A 39 5.16 3.82 15.02
N THR A 40 5.00 2.55 15.40
CA THR A 40 5.71 1.42 14.81
C THR A 40 4.70 0.52 14.13
N TYR A 41 5.15 -0.21 13.12
CA TYR A 41 4.31 -1.19 12.43
C TYR A 41 4.47 -2.62 12.99
N GLY A 42 5.24 -2.78 14.06
CA GLY A 42 5.47 -4.08 14.69
C GLY A 42 5.96 -5.11 13.68
N LEU A 43 5.30 -6.28 13.66
CA LEU A 43 5.65 -7.39 12.76
C LEU A 43 5.41 -7.06 11.27
N LEU A 44 4.68 -5.99 10.96
CA LEU A 44 4.43 -5.55 9.58
C LEU A 44 5.43 -4.49 9.08
N THR A 45 6.40 -4.11 9.89
CA THR A 45 7.48 -3.17 9.51
C THR A 45 8.14 -3.50 8.17
N PRO A 46 8.45 -4.78 7.81
CA PRO A 46 9.05 -5.10 6.53
C PRO A 46 8.22 -4.66 5.33
N TYR A 47 6.88 -4.68 5.42
CA TYR A 47 6.00 -4.20 4.36
C TYR A 47 6.21 -2.72 4.07
N PHE A 48 6.13 -1.87 5.09
CA PHE A 48 6.26 -0.42 4.93
C PHE A 48 7.68 0.00 4.55
N LYS A 49 8.70 -0.68 5.05
CA LYS A 49 10.08 -0.52 4.57
C LYS A 49 10.20 -0.87 3.09
N GLY A 50 9.62 -2.00 2.70
CA GLY A 50 9.58 -2.42 1.30
C GLY A 50 8.96 -1.37 0.40
N LEU A 51 7.81 -0.80 0.78
CA LEU A 51 7.15 0.25 0.00
C LEU A 51 8.07 1.45 -0.20
N ALA A 52 8.70 1.96 0.87
CA ALA A 52 9.64 3.08 0.81
C ALA A 52 10.91 2.79 -0.01
N GLU A 53 11.24 1.51 -0.21
CA GLU A 53 12.35 1.02 -1.04
C GLU A 53 11.92 0.63 -2.47
N GLY A 54 10.64 0.77 -2.81
CA GLY A 54 10.10 0.41 -4.12
C GLY A 54 9.82 -1.08 -4.30
N ARG A 55 9.67 -1.83 -3.21
CA ARG A 55 9.38 -3.27 -3.21
C ARG A 55 8.03 -3.57 -2.57
N LEU A 56 7.25 -4.44 -3.18
CA LEU A 56 5.98 -4.92 -2.62
C LEU A 56 6.19 -6.27 -1.95
N LEU A 57 6.07 -6.30 -0.63
CA LEU A 57 6.22 -7.50 0.18
C LEU A 57 4.84 -8.03 0.62
N ALA A 58 4.52 -9.23 0.21
CA ALA A 58 3.36 -9.99 0.65
C ALA A 58 3.76 -11.02 1.71
N THR A 59 2.79 -11.70 2.29
CA THR A 59 3.05 -12.84 3.18
C THR A 59 2.36 -14.11 2.68
N LYS A 60 2.94 -15.26 3.02
CA LYS A 60 2.48 -16.58 2.60
C LYS A 60 2.52 -17.58 3.75
N CYS A 61 1.48 -18.38 3.89
CA CYS A 61 1.49 -19.52 4.80
C CYS A 61 2.31 -20.68 4.20
N VAL A 62 3.24 -21.21 4.98
CA VAL A 62 4.10 -22.35 4.57
C VAL A 62 3.86 -23.60 5.40
N ASN A 63 2.86 -23.61 6.28
CA ASN A 63 2.53 -24.80 7.06
C ASN A 63 1.89 -25.88 6.16
N PRO A 64 2.55 -27.04 5.95
CA PRO A 64 2.07 -28.07 5.01
C PRO A 64 0.75 -28.73 5.44
N ARG A 65 0.36 -28.54 6.70
CA ARG A 65 -0.92 -29.02 7.23
C ARG A 65 -2.06 -28.00 7.09
N CYS A 66 -1.75 -26.77 6.70
CA CYS A 66 -2.75 -25.72 6.52
C CYS A 66 -3.48 -25.88 5.18
N PRO A 67 -4.83 -25.81 5.15
CA PRO A 67 -5.59 -25.87 3.90
C PRO A 67 -5.17 -24.81 2.87
N ILE A 68 -4.87 -23.60 3.30
CA ILE A 68 -4.41 -22.50 2.42
C ILE A 68 -3.05 -22.82 1.78
N ALA A 69 -2.14 -23.50 2.49
CA ALA A 69 -0.81 -23.84 1.94
C ALA A 69 -0.84 -25.00 0.93
N LYS A 70 -1.93 -25.80 0.93
CA LYS A 70 -2.10 -27.00 0.07
C LYS A 70 -2.37 -26.65 -1.40
N GLY A 71 -1.93 -25.69 -2.00
CA GLY A 71 -2.22 -25.35 -3.39
C GLY A 71 -1.31 -24.26 -3.95
N ASN A 72 -0.03 -24.31 -3.63
CA ASN A 72 0.93 -23.23 -3.86
C ASN A 72 0.78 -22.01 -2.93
N GLY A 73 -0.18 -22.02 -2.02
CA GLY A 73 -0.43 -20.98 -1.03
C GLY A 73 -0.57 -19.57 -1.64
N ASP A 74 -1.72 -18.98 -1.48
CA ASP A 74 -1.92 -17.62 -1.98
C ASP A 74 -1.05 -16.62 -1.23
N LEU A 75 -0.54 -15.62 -1.96
CA LEU A 75 0.05 -14.44 -1.36
C LEU A 75 -1.04 -13.56 -0.77
N TRP A 76 -0.78 -13.01 0.40
CA TRP A 76 -1.69 -12.11 1.12
C TRP A 76 -1.20 -10.67 1.08
N LEU A 77 -2.08 -9.77 0.61
CA LEU A 77 -1.93 -8.32 0.66
C LEU A 77 -3.26 -7.67 1.05
N PRO A 78 -3.31 -6.76 2.03
CA PRO A 78 -2.19 -6.40 2.92
C PRO A 78 -1.60 -7.62 3.64
N PRO A 79 -0.30 -7.59 3.96
CA PRO A 79 0.35 -8.73 4.60
C PRO A 79 -0.22 -8.98 6.00
N ARG A 80 -0.13 -10.23 6.46
CA ARG A 80 -0.49 -10.66 7.81
C ARG A 80 0.70 -11.29 8.49
N ALA A 81 0.83 -11.06 9.80
CA ALA A 81 1.88 -11.71 10.59
C ALA A 81 1.63 -13.22 10.71
N ASP A 82 0.36 -13.59 10.95
CA ASP A 82 -0.06 -14.96 11.17
C ASP A 82 -1.13 -15.39 10.15
N CYS A 83 -1.12 -16.67 9.81
CA CYS A 83 -2.11 -17.27 8.93
C CYS A 83 -3.49 -17.26 9.60
N PRO A 84 -4.56 -16.81 8.93
CA PRO A 84 -5.91 -16.76 9.51
C PRO A 84 -6.50 -18.14 9.80
N ASP A 85 -6.04 -19.21 9.12
CA ASP A 85 -6.57 -20.54 9.31
C ASP A 85 -5.83 -21.38 10.32
N CYS A 86 -4.49 -21.36 10.30
CA CYS A 86 -3.71 -22.22 11.19
C CYS A 86 -2.94 -21.46 12.28
N HIS A 87 -3.04 -20.15 12.30
CA HIS A 87 -2.42 -19.25 13.30
C HIS A 87 -0.89 -19.39 13.43
N GLN A 88 -0.24 -19.98 12.41
CA GLN A 88 1.22 -20.05 12.37
C GLN A 88 1.79 -18.80 11.70
N PRO A 89 3.00 -18.36 12.09
CA PRO A 89 3.67 -17.24 11.46
C PRO A 89 3.76 -17.41 9.94
N MET A 90 3.49 -16.34 9.21
CA MET A 90 3.63 -16.31 7.76
C MET A 90 5.03 -15.85 7.35
N VAL A 91 5.48 -16.28 6.18
CA VAL A 91 6.76 -15.88 5.62
C VAL A 91 6.60 -14.77 4.60
N TRP A 92 7.59 -13.88 4.56
CA TRP A 92 7.63 -12.78 3.61
C TRP A 92 8.02 -13.26 2.21
N GLN A 93 7.34 -12.73 1.20
CA GLN A 93 7.64 -12.96 -0.20
C GLN A 93 7.46 -11.67 -1.01
N GLU A 94 8.44 -11.34 -1.82
CA GLU A 94 8.37 -10.20 -2.72
C GLU A 94 7.48 -10.51 -3.93
N VAL A 95 6.55 -9.60 -4.23
CA VAL A 95 5.78 -9.60 -5.48
C VAL A 95 6.57 -8.80 -6.50
N LYS A 96 7.24 -9.50 -7.42
CA LYS A 96 8.00 -8.88 -8.49
C LYS A 96 7.08 -8.36 -9.58
N ASP A 97 7.38 -7.15 -10.10
CA ASP A 97 6.60 -6.48 -11.14
C ASP A 97 5.09 -6.47 -10.84
N PRO A 98 4.66 -5.82 -9.74
CA PRO A 98 3.27 -5.92 -9.28
C PRO A 98 2.31 -5.30 -10.29
N ARG A 99 1.45 -6.16 -10.85
CA ARG A 99 0.42 -5.85 -11.84
C ARG A 99 -0.91 -6.46 -11.42
N GLY A 100 -1.98 -5.93 -12.00
CA GLY A 100 -3.31 -6.44 -11.73
C GLY A 100 -4.35 -5.73 -12.59
N TYR A 101 -5.58 -5.76 -12.12
CA TYR A 101 -6.67 -5.03 -12.75
C TYR A 101 -7.56 -4.38 -11.70
N ILE A 102 -8.26 -3.34 -12.09
CA ILE A 102 -9.25 -2.67 -11.24
C ILE A 102 -10.43 -3.61 -11.03
N TYR A 103 -10.58 -4.09 -9.81
CA TYR A 103 -11.71 -4.93 -9.41
C TYR A 103 -12.97 -4.12 -9.16
N THR A 104 -12.81 -2.98 -8.47
CA THR A 104 -13.83 -1.95 -8.28
C THR A 104 -13.18 -0.61 -7.99
N TYR A 105 -13.95 0.47 -8.08
CA TYR A 105 -13.44 1.81 -7.80
C TYR A 105 -14.52 2.74 -7.29
N THR A 106 -14.07 3.83 -6.67
CA THR A 106 -14.90 4.96 -6.28
C THR A 106 -14.22 6.25 -6.74
N HIS A 107 -14.96 7.15 -7.38
CA HIS A 107 -14.50 8.49 -7.67
C HIS A 107 -14.75 9.39 -6.45
N VAL A 108 -13.69 9.84 -5.82
CA VAL A 108 -13.74 10.68 -4.61
C VAL A 108 -13.65 12.13 -5.04
N GLU A 109 -14.79 12.81 -5.06
CA GLU A 109 -14.92 14.22 -5.47
C GLU A 109 -14.47 15.17 -4.35
N ARG A 110 -14.79 14.81 -3.12
CA ARG A 110 -14.51 15.63 -1.94
C ARG A 110 -13.98 14.76 -0.82
N GLY A 111 -12.90 15.19 -0.22
CA GLY A 111 -12.32 14.55 0.95
C GLY A 111 -12.83 15.18 2.24
N GLY A 112 -12.90 14.38 3.30
CA GLY A 112 -13.07 14.87 4.66
C GLY A 112 -11.83 15.61 5.17
N THR A 113 -11.96 16.21 6.35
CA THR A 113 -10.84 16.82 7.06
C THR A 113 -9.75 15.77 7.29
N GLY A 114 -8.51 16.09 6.97
CA GLY A 114 -7.37 15.18 7.14
C GLY A 114 -7.18 14.17 6.01
N LEU A 115 -7.92 14.30 4.88
CA LEU A 115 -7.63 13.48 3.71
C LEU A 115 -6.26 13.84 3.14
N GLU A 116 -5.42 12.84 3.00
CA GLU A 116 -4.03 12.98 2.58
C GLU A 116 -3.84 13.04 1.06
N ILE A 117 -4.88 12.68 0.30
CA ILE A 117 -4.89 12.69 -1.16
C ILE A 117 -5.73 13.86 -1.66
N GLU A 118 -5.19 14.62 -2.61
CA GLU A 118 -5.90 15.74 -3.23
C GLU A 118 -7.04 15.25 -4.12
N CYS A 119 -8.25 15.74 -3.85
CA CYS A 119 -9.45 15.45 -4.66
C CYS A 119 -9.51 16.31 -5.93
N PRO A 120 -10.16 15.84 -7.01
CA PRO A 120 -10.76 14.51 -7.14
C PRO A 120 -9.71 13.42 -7.45
N TYR A 121 -9.96 12.17 -7.02
CA TYR A 121 -9.12 11.01 -7.35
C TYR A 121 -9.94 9.73 -7.41
N TYR A 122 -9.38 8.67 -7.99
CA TYR A 122 -9.96 7.33 -7.94
C TYR A 122 -9.34 6.52 -6.80
N GLN A 123 -10.15 6.13 -5.83
CA GLN A 123 -9.84 5.05 -4.93
C GLN A 123 -10.18 3.75 -5.63
N ILE A 124 -9.24 2.82 -5.72
CA ILE A 124 -9.38 1.58 -6.44
C ILE A 124 -9.12 0.38 -5.54
N ASP A 125 -9.82 -0.70 -5.80
CA ASP A 125 -9.51 -2.02 -5.28
C ASP A 125 -8.87 -2.82 -6.41
N VAL A 126 -7.64 -3.27 -6.21
CA VAL A 126 -6.85 -3.96 -7.22
C VAL A 126 -6.81 -5.45 -6.93
N LYS A 127 -7.24 -6.27 -7.91
CA LYS A 127 -6.97 -7.70 -7.92
C LYS A 127 -5.65 -7.92 -8.64
N MET A 128 -4.64 -8.30 -7.88
CA MET A 128 -3.29 -8.49 -8.39
C MET A 128 -3.08 -9.89 -8.94
N ASP A 129 -2.21 -9.99 -9.92
CA ASP A 129 -1.78 -11.27 -10.49
C ASP A 129 -0.98 -12.06 -9.43
N GLY A 130 -1.36 -13.32 -9.18
CA GLY A 130 -0.69 -14.19 -8.21
C GLY A 130 -0.96 -13.88 -6.73
N VAL A 131 -1.91 -12.99 -6.42
CA VAL A 131 -2.30 -12.64 -5.05
C VAL A 131 -3.74 -13.08 -4.77
N GLY A 132 -3.94 -13.77 -3.65
CA GLY A 132 -5.25 -14.32 -3.26
C GLY A 132 -6.27 -13.26 -2.84
N THR A 133 -5.79 -12.11 -2.37
CA THR A 133 -6.61 -11.02 -1.81
C THR A 133 -6.75 -9.84 -2.76
N ILE A 134 -7.54 -8.84 -2.35
CA ILE A 134 -7.74 -7.59 -3.06
C ILE A 134 -7.09 -6.48 -2.23
N LEU A 135 -6.35 -5.59 -2.88
CA LEU A 135 -5.66 -4.48 -2.24
C LEU A 135 -6.33 -3.15 -2.57
N LYS A 136 -6.80 -2.46 -1.53
CA LYS A 136 -7.31 -1.10 -1.64
C LYS A 136 -6.15 -0.10 -1.74
N SER A 137 -6.22 0.81 -2.72
CA SER A 137 -5.21 1.83 -2.94
C SER A 137 -5.81 3.00 -3.76
N TYR A 138 -4.97 3.79 -4.41
CA TYR A 138 -5.41 4.90 -5.26
C TYR A 138 -4.68 4.90 -6.60
N LEU A 139 -5.36 5.49 -7.59
CA LEU A 139 -4.82 5.65 -8.94
C LEU A 139 -4.21 7.04 -9.11
N LEU A 140 -3.04 7.11 -9.76
CA LEU A 140 -2.40 8.39 -10.08
C LEU A 140 -3.05 9.06 -11.29
N ASP A 141 -3.60 8.27 -12.23
CA ASP A 141 -4.26 8.79 -13.41
C ASP A 141 -5.61 9.42 -13.06
N ARG A 142 -5.94 10.53 -13.76
CA ARG A 142 -7.24 11.23 -13.62
C ARG A 142 -8.15 11.00 -14.82
N ARG A 143 -7.73 10.24 -15.83
CA ARG A 143 -8.58 9.89 -16.96
C ARG A 143 -9.68 8.92 -16.55
N PRO A 144 -10.81 8.87 -17.27
CA PRO A 144 -11.88 7.91 -17.00
C PRO A 144 -11.34 6.47 -16.99
N ILE A 145 -11.88 5.65 -16.09
CA ILE A 145 -11.49 4.27 -15.88
C ILE A 145 -12.70 3.34 -15.90
N ALA A 146 -12.42 2.05 -16.11
CA ALA A 146 -13.42 0.98 -16.06
C ALA A 146 -12.94 -0.17 -15.18
N ILE A 147 -13.89 -0.96 -14.67
CA ILE A 147 -13.60 -2.25 -14.04
C ILE A 147 -12.94 -3.15 -15.09
N GLY A 148 -11.83 -3.78 -14.71
CA GLY A 148 -11.04 -4.62 -15.61
C GLY A 148 -9.83 -3.92 -16.24
N ASP A 149 -9.74 -2.58 -16.16
CA ASP A 149 -8.55 -1.86 -16.65
C ASP A 149 -7.28 -2.38 -15.98
N ARG A 150 -6.26 -2.62 -16.79
CA ARG A 150 -4.97 -3.11 -16.31
C ARG A 150 -4.19 -1.98 -15.64
N VAL A 151 -3.57 -2.34 -14.52
CA VAL A 151 -2.78 -1.39 -13.71
C VAL A 151 -1.46 -2.01 -13.28
N ARG A 152 -0.47 -1.16 -13.10
CA ARG A 152 0.83 -1.51 -12.50
C ARG A 152 1.15 -0.62 -11.33
N ALA A 153 1.87 -1.18 -10.35
CA ALA A 153 2.27 -0.44 -9.16
C ALA A 153 3.30 0.65 -9.45
N ARG A 154 3.21 1.71 -8.67
CA ARG A 154 4.21 2.76 -8.53
C ARG A 154 4.47 3.01 -7.05
N PHE A 155 5.68 3.42 -6.74
CA PHE A 155 6.10 3.61 -5.36
C PHE A 155 6.63 5.04 -5.16
N ARG A 156 6.34 5.58 -3.99
CA ARG A 156 7.02 6.77 -3.47
C ARG A 156 8.20 6.29 -2.65
N THR A 157 9.39 6.74 -3.01
CA THR A 157 10.63 6.21 -2.44
C THR A 157 11.55 7.34 -1.98
N GLY A 158 12.54 6.99 -1.17
CA GLY A 158 13.56 7.93 -0.72
C GLY A 158 12.97 9.10 0.06
N PRO A 159 13.40 10.36 -0.24
CA PRO A 159 12.96 11.53 0.52
C PRO A 159 11.46 11.85 0.38
N ASP A 160 10.78 11.29 -0.62
CA ASP A 160 9.35 11.49 -0.84
C ASP A 160 8.48 10.44 -0.13
N ALA A 161 9.08 9.43 0.48
CA ALA A 161 8.36 8.38 1.17
C ALA A 161 7.59 8.91 2.39
N THR A 162 6.34 8.48 2.51
CA THR A 162 5.49 8.79 3.66
C THR A 162 5.61 7.76 4.76
N HIS A 163 6.23 6.62 4.45
CA HIS A 163 6.30 5.42 5.30
C HIS A 163 4.91 4.92 5.73
N THR A 164 3.92 5.12 4.86
CA THR A 164 2.54 4.64 5.02
C THR A 164 2.12 3.81 3.80
N CYS A 165 0.90 3.28 3.83
CA CYS A 165 0.31 2.62 2.66
C CYS A 165 0.17 3.54 1.42
N LEU A 166 0.28 4.86 1.59
CA LEU A 166 0.26 5.83 0.48
C LEU A 166 1.53 5.82 -0.36
N ASP A 167 2.58 5.13 0.08
CA ASP A 167 3.78 4.93 -0.73
C ASP A 167 3.54 3.96 -1.90
N LEU A 168 2.44 3.20 -1.87
CA LEU A 168 1.98 2.39 -2.99
C LEU A 168 0.79 3.07 -3.68
N CYS A 169 0.93 3.28 -4.97
CA CYS A 169 -0.11 3.78 -5.86
C CYS A 169 -0.09 3.01 -7.19
N TRP A 170 -1.06 3.29 -8.05
CA TRP A 170 -1.20 2.58 -9.31
C TRP A 170 -1.29 3.54 -10.49
N VAL A 171 -0.88 3.06 -11.66
CA VAL A 171 -1.06 3.73 -12.95
C VAL A 171 -1.67 2.76 -13.94
N LEU A 172 -2.46 3.28 -14.88
CA LEU A 172 -3.00 2.49 -15.99
C LEU A 172 -1.86 2.02 -16.92
N GLU A 173 -2.01 0.83 -17.48
CA GLU A 173 -1.13 0.29 -18.52
C GLU A 173 -1.51 0.77 -19.92
#